data_570ccb30568da9c947bb6f30c4b83a11
#
_entry.id   570ccb30568da9c947bb6f30c4b83a11
#
_cell.length_a   1.000
_cell.length_b   1.000
_cell.length_c   1.000
_cell.angle_alpha   90.00
_cell.angle_beta   90.00
_cell.angle_gamma   90.00
#
_symmetry.space_group_name_H-M   'P 1'
#
loop_
_entity.id
_entity.type
_entity.pdbx_description
1 polymer ?
#
loop_
_entity_poly.entity_id
_entity_poly.type
_entity_poly.pdbx_seq_one_letter_code
_entity_poly.pdbx_strand_id
1 'polypeptide(L)'
;MSNIKNPQSNPLKSSAPVRPPGGDTAPKKVYVCSPFRPTAVSLADRVEEQRSNIERALKACRILAMMGIQPLAPHLYFTRFLKDEMAAERAAGMQFGLSWLEQADELWVFGDTVSEGMAQEIAKAKELGKPVHTLPEPGRVAELLVKSIAQKYNMTADGQQDKQPKAAESEQHNDER
;
A
#
# COMPACT_ATOMS: atom_id res chain seq x y z
N MET A 1 -12.05 59.36 -10.60
CA MET A 1 -11.02 58.40 -11.05
C MET A 1 -10.49 57.69 -9.80
N SER A 2 -11.07 56.55 -9.47
CA SER A 2 -10.77 55.84 -8.24
C SER A 2 -9.87 54.66 -8.57
N ASN A 3 -8.67 54.66 -8.02
CA ASN A 3 -7.61 53.70 -8.25
C ASN A 3 -7.86 52.47 -7.36
N ILE A 4 -8.35 51.35 -7.93
CA ILE A 4 -8.54 50.09 -7.23
C ILE A 4 -7.20 49.38 -7.23
N LYS A 5 -6.50 49.34 -6.09
CA LYS A 5 -5.32 48.53 -5.86
C LYS A 5 -5.72 47.05 -5.80
N ASN A 6 -5.23 46.29 -6.76
CA ASN A 6 -5.32 44.82 -6.81
C ASN A 6 -4.49 44.23 -5.66
N PRO A 7 -5.04 43.37 -4.76
CA PRO A 7 -4.23 42.68 -3.76
C PRO A 7 -3.39 41.60 -4.43
N GLN A 8 -2.08 41.69 -4.25
CA GLN A 8 -1.09 40.74 -4.72
C GLN A 8 -1.42 39.34 -4.22
N SER A 9 -1.64 38.44 -5.17
CA SER A 9 -1.69 37.00 -4.94
C SER A 9 -0.38 36.51 -4.32
N ASN A 10 -0.48 36.08 -3.06
CA ASN A 10 0.58 35.42 -2.35
C ASN A 10 0.91 34.09 -3.08
N PRO A 11 2.11 33.87 -3.63
CA PRO A 11 2.43 32.60 -4.23
C PRO A 11 2.46 31.55 -3.11
N LEU A 12 1.54 30.58 -3.17
CA LEU A 12 1.57 29.37 -2.38
C LEU A 12 2.99 28.82 -2.44
N LYS A 13 3.70 28.82 -1.30
CA LYS A 13 5.00 28.16 -1.18
C LYS A 13 4.78 26.73 -1.61
N SER A 14 5.31 26.36 -2.77
CA SER A 14 5.37 25.01 -3.26
C SER A 14 6.04 24.16 -2.17
N SER A 15 5.25 23.40 -1.43
CA SER A 15 5.79 22.35 -0.58
C SER A 15 6.51 21.39 -1.52
N ALA A 16 7.77 21.11 -1.24
CA ALA A 16 8.54 20.11 -1.97
C ALA A 16 7.71 18.81 -2.05
N PRO A 17 7.70 18.11 -3.18
CA PRO A 17 6.98 16.85 -3.31
C PRO A 17 7.43 15.90 -2.21
N VAL A 18 6.46 15.32 -1.47
CA VAL A 18 6.73 14.30 -0.46
C VAL A 18 7.39 13.13 -1.20
N ARG A 19 8.70 12.98 -1.05
CA ARG A 19 9.44 11.83 -1.59
C ARG A 19 9.02 10.58 -0.81
N PRO A 20 8.66 9.48 -1.49
CA PRO A 20 8.50 8.20 -0.82
C PRO A 20 9.83 7.79 -0.18
N PRO A 21 9.82 7.08 0.96
CA PRO A 21 11.02 6.60 1.61
C PRO A 21 11.69 5.52 0.74
N GLY A 22 12.79 5.87 0.09
CA GLY A 22 13.58 4.97 -0.76
C GLY A 22 14.39 5.80 -1.75
N GLY A 23 15.71 5.57 -1.79
CA GLY A 23 16.69 6.31 -2.56
C GLY A 23 16.36 6.55 -4.05
N ASP A 24 17.33 6.98 -4.85
CA ASP A 24 17.21 7.40 -6.28
C ASP A 24 16.72 6.32 -7.26
N THR A 25 16.30 5.13 -6.78
CA THR A 25 15.72 4.05 -7.59
C THR A 25 14.20 4.16 -7.62
N ALA A 26 13.60 3.87 -8.78
CA ALA A 26 12.14 3.78 -8.93
C ALA A 26 11.55 2.78 -7.92
N PRO A 27 10.37 3.06 -7.32
CA PRO A 27 9.76 2.17 -6.37
C PRO A 27 9.44 0.82 -7.01
N LYS A 28 9.66 -0.27 -6.25
CA LYS A 28 9.24 -1.61 -6.64
C LYS A 28 7.74 -1.62 -6.90
N LYS A 29 7.31 -2.25 -7.99
CA LYS A 29 5.91 -2.36 -8.40
C LYS A 29 5.39 -3.75 -8.07
N VAL A 30 4.32 -3.83 -7.32
CA VAL A 30 3.67 -5.10 -6.96
C VAL A 30 2.25 -5.13 -7.49
N TYR A 31 1.95 -6.16 -8.28
CA TYR A 31 0.59 -6.42 -8.73
C TYR A 31 -0.23 -7.04 -7.61
N VAL A 32 -1.34 -6.40 -7.26
CA VAL A 32 -2.26 -6.85 -6.22
C VAL A 32 -3.31 -7.75 -6.85
N CYS A 33 -3.19 -9.05 -6.63
CA CYS A 33 -4.13 -10.08 -7.06
C CYS A 33 -5.04 -10.44 -5.89
N SER A 34 -6.32 -10.06 -5.95
CA SER A 34 -7.31 -10.33 -4.89
C SER A 34 -8.71 -10.52 -5.48
N PRO A 35 -9.62 -11.22 -4.78
CA PRO A 35 -10.99 -11.37 -5.24
C PRO A 35 -11.66 -10.00 -5.46
N PHE A 36 -12.47 -9.91 -6.51
CA PHE A 36 -13.30 -8.74 -6.79
C PHE A 36 -14.77 -9.11 -6.94
N ARG A 37 -15.08 -10.08 -7.82
CA ARG A 37 -16.45 -10.55 -8.03
C ARG A 37 -16.99 -11.30 -6.83
N PRO A 38 -18.21 -10.98 -6.39
CA PRO A 38 -18.87 -11.77 -5.38
C PRO A 38 -19.34 -13.12 -5.95
N THR A 39 -19.29 -14.14 -5.11
CA THR A 39 -19.75 -15.50 -5.41
C THR A 39 -21.08 -15.85 -4.75
N ALA A 40 -21.52 -15.03 -3.79
CA ALA A 40 -22.77 -15.22 -3.06
C ALA A 40 -23.99 -15.27 -4.00
N VAL A 41 -25.03 -16.01 -3.59
CA VAL A 41 -26.23 -16.22 -4.41
C VAL A 41 -27.23 -15.08 -4.26
N SER A 42 -27.48 -14.62 -3.01
CA SER A 42 -28.42 -13.53 -2.78
C SER A 42 -27.85 -12.17 -3.20
N LEU A 43 -28.70 -11.26 -3.63
CA LEU A 43 -28.28 -9.91 -4.03
C LEU A 43 -27.65 -9.14 -2.84
N ALA A 44 -28.23 -9.26 -1.67
CA ALA A 44 -27.72 -8.59 -0.47
C ALA A 44 -26.31 -9.07 -0.10
N ASP A 45 -26.10 -10.40 -0.09
CA ASP A 45 -24.81 -10.99 0.23
C ASP A 45 -23.75 -10.66 -0.84
N ARG A 46 -24.15 -10.59 -2.12
CA ARG A 46 -23.27 -10.17 -3.22
C ARG A 46 -22.74 -8.75 -3.03
N VAL A 47 -23.62 -7.83 -2.66
CA VAL A 47 -23.23 -6.42 -2.40
C VAL A 47 -22.24 -6.35 -1.24
N GLU A 48 -22.50 -7.08 -0.15
CA GLU A 48 -21.64 -7.09 1.02
C GLU A 48 -20.29 -7.77 0.72
N GLU A 49 -20.29 -8.91 0.03
CA GLU A 49 -19.07 -9.61 -0.38
C GLU A 49 -18.22 -8.73 -1.30
N GLN A 50 -18.84 -8.05 -2.27
CA GLN A 50 -18.12 -7.14 -3.17
C GLN A 50 -17.51 -5.98 -2.40
N ARG A 51 -18.24 -5.38 -1.44
CA ARG A 51 -17.72 -4.34 -0.57
C ARG A 51 -16.50 -4.83 0.21
N SER A 52 -16.60 -6.00 0.82
CA SER A 52 -15.52 -6.64 1.57
C SER A 52 -14.29 -6.91 0.69
N ASN A 53 -14.49 -7.39 -0.55
CA ASN A 53 -13.41 -7.62 -1.51
C ASN A 53 -12.69 -6.32 -1.89
N ILE A 54 -13.44 -5.24 -2.15
CA ILE A 54 -12.87 -3.91 -2.42
C ILE A 54 -12.06 -3.40 -1.21
N GLU A 55 -12.61 -3.50 0.00
CA GLU A 55 -11.91 -3.07 1.20
C GLU A 55 -10.62 -3.85 1.44
N ARG A 56 -10.62 -5.17 1.19
CA ARG A 56 -9.43 -6.02 1.27
C ARG A 56 -8.34 -5.52 0.31
N ALA A 57 -8.70 -5.28 -0.93
CA ALA A 57 -7.77 -4.78 -1.94
C ALA A 57 -7.22 -3.39 -1.58
N LEU A 58 -8.07 -2.48 -1.09
CA LEU A 58 -7.64 -1.16 -0.62
C LEU A 58 -6.68 -1.24 0.58
N LYS A 59 -6.93 -2.13 1.54
CA LYS A 59 -6.03 -2.39 2.67
C LYS A 59 -4.68 -2.91 2.19
N ALA A 60 -4.67 -3.86 1.24
CA ALA A 60 -3.44 -4.37 0.63
C ALA A 60 -2.64 -3.25 -0.04
N CYS A 61 -3.27 -2.44 -0.88
CA CYS A 61 -2.63 -1.29 -1.53
C CYS A 61 -2.06 -0.29 -0.53
N ARG A 62 -2.81 0.02 0.54
CA ARG A 62 -2.34 0.93 1.60
C ARG A 62 -1.08 0.40 2.28
N ILE A 63 -1.05 -0.88 2.65
CA ILE A 63 0.11 -1.51 3.29
C ILE A 63 1.33 -1.43 2.38
N LEU A 64 1.20 -1.81 1.12
CA LEU A 64 2.28 -1.74 0.13
C LEU A 64 2.80 -0.30 -0.01
N ALA A 65 1.90 0.67 -0.16
CA ALA A 65 2.28 2.09 -0.27
C ALA A 65 3.04 2.59 0.96
N MET A 66 2.63 2.20 2.17
CA MET A 66 3.33 2.54 3.41
C MET A 66 4.71 1.88 3.52
N MET A 67 4.95 0.79 2.79
CA MET A 67 6.26 0.15 2.63
C MET A 67 7.14 0.80 1.55
N GLY A 68 6.67 1.84 0.87
CA GLY A 68 7.37 2.44 -0.27
C GLY A 68 7.27 1.62 -1.57
N ILE A 69 6.34 0.67 -1.63
CA ILE A 69 6.07 -0.17 -2.80
C ILE A 69 4.89 0.43 -3.57
N GLN A 70 5.01 0.50 -4.88
CA GLN A 70 3.91 0.96 -5.75
C GLN A 70 2.92 -0.18 -6.01
N PRO A 71 1.68 -0.13 -5.47
CA PRO A 71 0.68 -1.15 -5.74
C PRO A 71 0.05 -0.95 -7.11
N LEU A 72 -0.12 -2.02 -7.86
CA LEU A 72 -0.87 -2.08 -9.11
C LEU A 72 -2.11 -2.96 -8.91
N ALA A 73 -3.27 -2.34 -8.74
CA ALA A 73 -4.55 -3.01 -8.50
C ALA A 73 -5.55 -2.66 -9.59
N PRO A 74 -5.47 -3.27 -10.78
CA PRO A 74 -6.28 -2.89 -11.93
C PRO A 74 -7.78 -3.04 -11.69
N HIS A 75 -8.20 -4.05 -10.92
CA HIS A 75 -9.59 -4.27 -10.55
C HIS A 75 -10.18 -3.14 -9.68
N LEU A 76 -9.38 -2.37 -8.95
CA LEU A 76 -9.84 -1.18 -8.25
C LEU A 76 -9.94 0.05 -9.16
N TYR A 77 -9.19 0.06 -10.26
CA TYR A 77 -9.14 1.18 -11.19
C TYR A 77 -10.15 1.02 -12.33
N PHE A 78 -10.05 -0.05 -13.11
CA PHE A 78 -10.85 -0.22 -14.32
C PHE A 78 -12.35 -0.39 -14.04
N THR A 79 -12.72 -1.00 -12.92
CA THR A 79 -14.13 -1.16 -12.51
C THR A 79 -14.81 0.14 -12.08
N ARG A 80 -14.06 1.25 -12.03
CA ARG A 80 -14.65 2.58 -11.82
C ARG A 80 -15.43 3.09 -13.03
N PHE A 81 -15.10 2.62 -14.22
CA PHE A 81 -15.70 3.06 -15.49
C PHE A 81 -16.04 1.92 -16.44
N LEU A 82 -15.50 0.72 -16.25
CA LEU A 82 -15.90 -0.49 -16.97
C LEU A 82 -16.89 -1.31 -16.11
N LYS A 83 -17.96 -1.76 -16.75
CA LYS A 83 -18.99 -2.60 -16.13
C LYS A 83 -18.58 -4.06 -16.24
N ASP A 84 -18.23 -4.67 -15.12
CA ASP A 84 -17.71 -6.05 -15.07
C ASP A 84 -18.76 -7.12 -15.45
N GLU A 85 -20.05 -6.78 -15.43
CA GLU A 85 -21.15 -7.59 -15.93
C GLU A 85 -21.27 -7.59 -17.46
N MET A 86 -20.68 -6.62 -18.16
CA MET A 86 -20.65 -6.54 -19.61
C MET A 86 -19.45 -7.31 -20.14
N ALA A 87 -19.70 -8.38 -20.92
CA ALA A 87 -18.65 -9.29 -21.38
C ALA A 87 -17.49 -8.58 -22.12
N ALA A 88 -17.80 -7.61 -22.99
CA ALA A 88 -16.79 -6.86 -23.74
C ALA A 88 -15.96 -5.94 -22.82
N GLU A 89 -16.60 -5.25 -21.87
CA GLU A 89 -15.92 -4.35 -20.93
C GLU A 89 -15.07 -5.15 -19.94
N ARG A 90 -15.57 -6.31 -19.48
CA ARG A 90 -14.79 -7.24 -18.66
C ARG A 90 -13.55 -7.73 -19.41
N ALA A 91 -13.70 -8.16 -20.67
CA ALA A 91 -12.57 -8.61 -21.48
C ALA A 91 -11.52 -7.51 -21.62
N ALA A 92 -11.93 -6.26 -21.87
CA ALA A 92 -11.05 -5.11 -21.92
C ALA A 92 -10.35 -4.87 -20.57
N GLY A 93 -11.09 -4.89 -19.45
CA GLY A 93 -10.54 -4.74 -18.09
C GLY A 93 -9.51 -5.81 -17.76
N MET A 94 -9.76 -7.07 -18.10
CA MET A 94 -8.82 -8.18 -17.94
C MET A 94 -7.56 -7.98 -18.78
N GLN A 95 -7.69 -7.58 -20.04
CA GLN A 95 -6.56 -7.32 -20.93
C GLN A 95 -5.69 -6.15 -20.40
N PHE A 96 -6.29 -5.06 -19.95
CA PHE A 96 -5.55 -3.95 -19.33
C PHE A 96 -4.88 -4.37 -18.04
N GLY A 97 -5.55 -5.20 -17.22
CA GLY A 97 -4.96 -5.78 -16.04
C GLY A 97 -3.69 -6.58 -16.33
N LEU A 98 -3.74 -7.45 -17.35
CA LEU A 98 -2.56 -8.22 -17.77
C LEU A 98 -1.43 -7.32 -18.28
N SER A 99 -1.74 -6.22 -18.97
CA SER A 99 -0.71 -5.25 -19.40
C SER A 99 -0.06 -4.53 -18.21
N TRP A 100 -0.81 -4.27 -17.12
CA TRP A 100 -0.24 -3.76 -15.88
C TRP A 100 0.62 -4.81 -15.17
N LEU A 101 0.21 -6.08 -15.23
CA LEU A 101 1.01 -7.18 -14.69
C LEU A 101 2.38 -7.29 -15.37
N GLU A 102 2.47 -7.04 -16.69
CA GLU A 102 3.73 -7.02 -17.42
C GLU A 102 4.69 -5.96 -16.88
N GLN A 103 4.18 -4.85 -16.36
CA GLN A 103 4.95 -3.75 -15.79
C GLN A 103 5.30 -3.94 -14.30
N ALA A 104 4.69 -4.91 -13.63
CA ALA A 104 4.97 -5.23 -12.23
C ALA A 104 6.27 -6.00 -12.09
N ASP A 105 6.94 -5.87 -10.96
CA ASP A 105 8.11 -6.69 -10.61
C ASP A 105 7.69 -8.04 -10.04
N GLU A 106 6.60 -8.09 -9.30
CA GLU A 106 6.07 -9.28 -8.62
C GLU A 106 4.53 -9.25 -8.61
N LEU A 107 3.92 -10.44 -8.37
CA LEU A 107 2.49 -10.58 -8.11
C LEU A 107 2.28 -11.08 -6.69
N TRP A 108 1.44 -10.37 -5.92
CA TRP A 108 1.06 -10.76 -4.57
C TRP A 108 -0.43 -11.12 -4.52
N VAL A 109 -0.71 -12.35 -4.08
CA VAL A 109 -2.06 -12.90 -3.93
C VAL A 109 -2.54 -12.65 -2.51
N PHE A 110 -3.69 -11.99 -2.38
CA PHE A 110 -4.35 -11.72 -1.10
C PHE A 110 -5.69 -12.47 -1.01
N GLY A 111 -5.88 -13.17 0.09
CA GLY A 111 -7.06 -13.98 0.37
C GLY A 111 -6.86 -15.46 0.13
N ASP A 112 -7.75 -16.25 0.71
CA ASP A 112 -7.67 -17.71 0.72
C ASP A 112 -8.34 -18.37 -0.50
N THR A 113 -9.13 -17.60 -1.25
CA THR A 113 -9.87 -18.08 -2.41
C THR A 113 -9.31 -17.47 -3.70
N VAL A 114 -8.98 -18.31 -4.65
CA VAL A 114 -8.51 -17.90 -5.98
C VAL A 114 -9.69 -17.96 -6.95
N SER A 115 -10.13 -16.80 -7.45
CA SER A 115 -11.15 -16.73 -8.49
C SER A 115 -10.57 -17.09 -9.86
N GLU A 116 -11.44 -17.34 -10.85
CA GLU A 116 -11.03 -17.61 -12.24
C GLU A 116 -10.12 -16.49 -12.80
N GLY A 117 -10.47 -15.22 -12.59
CA GLY A 117 -9.66 -14.08 -13.02
C GLY A 117 -8.29 -14.06 -12.35
N MET A 118 -8.24 -14.30 -11.03
CA MET A 118 -6.98 -14.43 -10.30
C MET A 118 -6.12 -15.59 -10.81
N ALA A 119 -6.73 -16.73 -11.16
CA ALA A 119 -6.01 -17.87 -11.73
C ALA A 119 -5.32 -17.51 -13.06
N GLN A 120 -5.99 -16.73 -13.91
CA GLN A 120 -5.43 -16.22 -15.17
C GLN A 120 -4.25 -15.26 -14.92
N GLU A 121 -4.38 -14.33 -13.97
CA GLU A 121 -3.31 -13.41 -13.57
C GLU A 121 -2.09 -14.16 -13.01
N ILE A 122 -2.32 -15.15 -12.14
CA ILE A 122 -1.26 -15.99 -11.56
C ILE A 122 -0.55 -16.80 -12.64
N ALA A 123 -1.31 -17.40 -13.58
CA ALA A 123 -0.74 -18.15 -14.70
C ALA A 123 0.14 -17.24 -15.57
N LYS A 124 -0.34 -16.04 -15.89
CA LYS A 124 0.40 -15.06 -16.68
C LYS A 124 1.65 -14.57 -15.95
N ALA A 125 1.59 -14.33 -14.65
CA ALA A 125 2.78 -13.96 -13.86
C ALA A 125 3.86 -15.04 -13.93
N LYS A 126 3.47 -16.31 -13.80
CA LYS A 126 4.39 -17.46 -13.93
C LYS A 126 4.97 -17.58 -15.34
N GLU A 127 4.16 -17.39 -16.38
CA GLU A 127 4.63 -17.36 -17.78
C GLU A 127 5.69 -16.27 -17.99
N LEU A 128 5.50 -15.11 -17.38
CA LEU A 128 6.44 -13.98 -17.43
C LEU A 128 7.65 -14.15 -16.50
N GLY A 129 7.77 -15.26 -15.78
CA GLY A 129 8.86 -15.52 -14.83
C GLY A 129 8.83 -14.58 -13.60
N LYS A 130 7.67 -13.98 -13.28
CA LYS A 130 7.56 -13.07 -12.13
C LYS A 130 7.37 -13.86 -10.84
N PRO A 131 7.99 -13.43 -9.71
CA PRO A 131 7.73 -14.00 -8.41
C PRO A 131 6.25 -13.87 -8.03
N VAL A 132 5.66 -14.96 -7.52
CA VAL A 132 4.27 -15.01 -7.04
C VAL A 132 4.28 -15.33 -5.55
N HIS A 133 3.74 -14.44 -4.74
CA HIS A 133 3.66 -14.59 -3.30
C HIS A 133 2.20 -14.69 -2.86
N THR A 134 1.86 -15.74 -2.11
CA THR A 134 0.56 -15.86 -1.44
C THR A 134 0.68 -15.33 -0.02
N LEU A 135 -0.10 -14.35 0.32
CA LEU A 135 -0.05 -13.65 1.58
C LEU A 135 -1.35 -13.86 2.36
N PRO A 136 -1.27 -13.91 3.70
CA PRO A 136 -2.46 -13.90 4.53
C PRO A 136 -3.25 -12.61 4.30
N GLU A 137 -4.46 -12.55 4.86
CA GLU A 137 -5.30 -11.34 4.82
C GLU A 137 -4.48 -10.07 5.15
N PRO A 138 -4.74 -8.94 4.48
CA PRO A 138 -3.93 -7.72 4.63
C PRO A 138 -3.79 -7.23 6.06
N GLY A 139 -4.80 -7.45 6.93
CA GLY A 139 -4.73 -7.14 8.35
C GLY A 139 -3.61 -7.90 9.07
N ARG A 140 -3.45 -9.19 8.79
CA ARG A 140 -2.36 -10.00 9.37
C ARG A 140 -0.99 -9.61 8.83
N VAL A 141 -0.90 -9.18 7.56
CA VAL A 141 0.35 -8.64 7.00
C VAL A 141 0.76 -7.39 7.76
N ALA A 142 -0.18 -6.48 8.04
CA ALA A 142 0.09 -5.28 8.82
C ALA A 142 0.61 -5.61 10.23
N GLU A 143 -0.01 -6.56 10.93
CA GLU A 143 0.45 -7.03 12.24
C GLU A 143 1.87 -7.62 12.21
N LEU A 144 2.17 -8.44 11.21
CA LEU A 144 3.51 -9.02 11.03
C LEU A 144 4.57 -7.95 10.77
N LEU A 145 4.22 -6.94 9.96
CA LEU A 145 5.10 -5.80 9.71
C LEU A 145 5.36 -4.98 10.96
N VAL A 146 4.31 -4.66 11.72
CA VAL A 146 4.45 -3.93 13.00
C VAL A 146 5.34 -4.71 13.97
N LYS A 147 5.13 -6.02 14.10
CA LYS A 147 5.99 -6.89 14.93
C LYS A 147 7.45 -6.90 14.44
N SER A 148 7.66 -7.01 13.12
CA SER A 148 9.00 -7.00 12.53
C SER A 148 9.73 -5.66 12.78
N ILE A 149 9.01 -4.55 12.64
CA ILE A 149 9.55 -3.21 12.92
C ILE A 149 9.87 -3.07 14.40
N ALA A 150 8.95 -3.46 15.28
CA ALA A 150 9.16 -3.42 16.74
C ALA A 150 10.39 -4.24 17.18
N GLN A 151 10.57 -5.42 16.61
CA GLN A 151 11.76 -6.25 16.86
C GLN A 151 13.05 -5.60 16.35
N LYS A 152 13.03 -5.01 15.14
CA LYS A 152 14.20 -4.36 14.54
C LYS A 152 14.67 -3.14 15.36
N TYR A 153 13.75 -2.42 15.97
CA TYR A 153 14.06 -1.20 16.73
C TYR A 153 14.09 -1.43 18.25
N ASN A 154 14.05 -2.69 18.71
CA ASN A 154 14.04 -3.04 20.15
C ASN A 154 12.94 -2.31 20.95
N MET A 155 11.85 -1.94 20.29
CA MET A 155 10.69 -1.31 20.92
C MET A 155 9.89 -2.40 21.63
N THR A 156 10.11 -2.56 22.94
CA THR A 156 9.20 -3.34 23.76
C THR A 156 7.86 -2.62 23.87
N ALA A 157 6.76 -3.37 23.88
CA ALA A 157 5.40 -2.82 23.99
C ALA A 157 5.11 -2.12 25.32
N ASP A 158 6.01 -2.21 26.27
CA ASP A 158 6.00 -1.49 27.55
C ASP A 158 6.89 -0.25 27.43
N GLY A 159 6.22 0.91 27.41
CA GLY A 159 6.88 2.23 27.38
C GLY A 159 7.64 2.52 28.67
N GLN A 160 8.77 1.89 28.88
CA GLN A 160 9.76 2.30 29.88
C GLN A 160 10.88 3.04 29.14
N GLN A 161 10.86 4.35 29.29
CA GLN A 161 12.00 5.22 29.05
C GLN A 161 13.13 4.81 30.00
N ASP A 162 14.16 4.12 29.52
CA ASP A 162 15.37 3.91 30.27
C ASP A 162 16.42 4.99 29.98
N LYS A 163 16.55 5.86 31.01
CA LYS A 163 17.74 6.51 31.48
C LYS A 163 18.58 7.41 30.54
N GLN A 164 18.42 8.69 30.77
CA GLN A 164 19.47 9.72 30.54
C GLN A 164 20.83 9.29 31.14
N PRO A 165 21.95 9.52 30.45
CA PRO A 165 23.28 9.37 31.06
C PRO A 165 23.47 10.46 32.10
N LYS A 166 23.87 10.05 33.30
CA LYS A 166 24.31 10.92 34.40
C LYS A 166 25.46 11.81 33.93
N ALA A 167 25.27 13.12 34.05
CA ALA A 167 26.35 14.09 33.95
C ALA A 167 27.38 13.83 35.03
N ALA A 168 28.66 13.83 34.66
CA ALA A 168 29.79 13.73 35.59
C ALA A 168 29.84 14.99 36.42
N GLU A 169 29.76 14.83 37.73
CA GLU A 169 30.09 15.86 38.70
C GLU A 169 31.58 16.12 38.64
N SER A 170 31.96 17.35 38.26
CA SER A 170 33.32 17.86 38.38
C SER A 170 33.58 18.20 39.84
N GLU A 171 34.49 17.47 40.46
CA GLU A 171 35.09 17.81 41.75
C GLU A 171 35.83 19.16 41.65
N GLN A 172 35.36 20.17 42.38
CA GLN A 172 36.11 21.35 42.66
C GLN A 172 37.00 21.05 43.86
N HIS A 173 38.31 20.96 43.58
CA HIS A 173 39.33 20.94 44.58
C HIS A 173 39.53 22.37 45.11
N ASN A 174 39.14 22.58 46.34
CA ASN A 174 39.39 23.82 47.07
C ASN A 174 40.74 23.64 47.82
N ASP A 175 41.78 24.42 47.46
CA ASP A 175 43.05 24.47 48.18
C ASP A 175 43.17 25.85 48.79
N GLU A 176 43.08 25.86 50.09
CA GLU A 176 43.41 27.05 50.95
C GLU A 176 44.91 27.16 51.13
N ARG A 177 45.42 28.33 50.78
CA ARG A 177 46.43 29.06 51.59
C ARG A 177 46.66 30.46 51.05
#